data_e0550638d7f79de9f2b0a9fe71d79f8a
#
_entry.id   e0550638d7f79de9f2b0a9fe71d79f8a
#
_cell.length_a   1.000
_cell.length_b   1.000
_cell.length_c   1.000
_cell.angle_alpha   90.00
_cell.angle_beta   90.00
_cell.angle_gamma   90.00
#
_symmetry.space_group_name_H-M   'P 1'
#
loop_
_entity.id
_entity.type
_entity.pdbx_description
1 polymer ?
#
loop_
_entity_poly.entity_id
_entity_poly.type
_entity_poly.pdbx_seq_one_letter_code
_entity_poly.pdbx_strand_id
1 'polypeptide(L)'
;MKIQLLSDLHLENNPGFAPTPAAQADVLVLAGDIGSYQGGSALSALDDPDFGLGRFSPQRGWPTPVLFVPGNHEYDGMDFDAAHVRLRETCARLGIIWLEREVLTLQGVRFVGTTLWTDFDALGPLAGQPLPEAPPAHAVPGGYTAQLKARTKAFSAANYYLRKTGTTRQGEPWLAAQVREQALLCQQWLSETLATPHDGPTVVVTHFAPSLRSADPRYGLVPGTAGFCNALDALLPQAQLWLHGHLHCPSDYVHAGCRVVANPLGYASKGEQARFAPCWTVDVNP
;
A
#
# COMPACT_ATOMS: atom_id res chain seq x y z
N MET A 1 1.00 -0.41 22.01
CA MET A 1 2.12 -0.27 21.03
C MET A 1 1.91 0.99 20.21
N LYS A 2 2.94 1.82 20.05
CA LYS A 2 2.91 3.02 19.19
C LYS A 2 3.65 2.75 17.88
N ILE A 3 2.97 2.96 16.76
CA ILE A 3 3.49 2.74 15.42
C ILE A 3 3.73 4.09 14.75
N GLN A 4 4.97 4.39 14.34
CA GLN A 4 5.23 5.46 13.38
C GLN A 4 4.88 4.95 11.98
N LEU A 5 4.07 5.70 11.22
CA LEU A 5 3.68 5.33 9.85
C LEU A 5 4.24 6.33 8.85
N LEU A 6 4.94 5.83 7.85
CA LEU A 6 5.37 6.59 6.68
C LEU A 6 5.02 5.82 5.41
N SER A 7 4.58 6.52 4.37
CA SER A 7 4.36 5.95 3.04
C SER A 7 4.61 7.00 1.95
N ASP A 8 4.73 6.54 0.72
CA ASP A 8 4.76 7.40 -0.47
C ASP A 8 5.84 8.49 -0.38
N LEU A 9 7.02 8.12 0.12
CA LEU A 9 8.12 9.06 0.33
C LEU A 9 8.74 9.51 -0.98
N HIS A 10 8.68 8.65 -2.02
CA HIS A 10 9.16 8.96 -3.35
C HIS A 10 10.54 9.63 -3.35
N LEU A 11 11.52 8.96 -2.71
CA LEU A 11 12.87 9.49 -2.54
C LEU A 11 13.59 9.72 -3.87
N GLU A 12 13.12 9.11 -4.95
CA GLU A 12 13.54 9.41 -6.32
C GLU A 12 13.15 10.83 -6.76
N ASN A 13 12.11 11.41 -6.16
CA ASN A 13 11.63 12.77 -6.41
C ASN A 13 11.86 13.70 -5.20
N ASN A 14 11.99 13.14 -4.00
CA ASN A 14 12.20 13.87 -2.74
C ASN A 14 13.55 13.50 -2.10
N PRO A 15 14.70 13.64 -2.80
CA PRO A 15 16.00 13.16 -2.30
C PRO A 15 16.47 13.86 -1.02
N GLY A 16 15.98 15.06 -0.77
CA GLY A 16 16.26 15.84 0.44
C GLY A 16 15.45 15.44 1.68
N PHE A 17 14.53 14.49 1.57
CA PHE A 17 13.77 14.05 2.74
C PHE A 17 14.69 13.37 3.75
N ALA A 18 14.74 13.91 4.97
CA ALA A 18 15.49 13.37 6.08
C ALA A 18 14.50 12.76 7.11
N PRO A 19 14.45 11.42 7.24
CA PRO A 19 13.55 10.80 8.18
C PRO A 19 13.97 11.07 9.62
N THR A 20 12.97 11.26 10.48
CA THR A 20 13.17 11.47 11.91
C THR A 20 12.40 10.39 12.68
N PRO A 21 13.05 9.60 13.53
CA PRO A 21 12.37 8.66 14.40
C PRO A 21 11.44 9.40 15.37
N ALA A 22 10.21 8.95 15.50
CA ALA A 22 9.30 9.46 16.52
C ALA A 22 9.74 8.98 17.91
N ALA A 23 9.93 9.91 18.85
CA ALA A 23 10.56 9.64 20.15
C ALA A 23 9.89 8.56 21.01
N GLN A 24 8.62 8.26 20.77
CA GLN A 24 7.84 7.28 21.52
C GLN A 24 7.35 6.11 20.66
N ALA A 25 7.85 5.97 19.43
CA ALA A 25 7.46 4.85 18.57
C ALA A 25 8.15 3.56 19.05
N ASP A 26 7.39 2.47 19.09
CA ASP A 26 7.89 1.12 19.35
C ASP A 26 8.35 0.44 18.05
N VAL A 27 7.81 0.86 16.91
CA VAL A 27 8.07 0.31 15.59
C VAL A 27 7.82 1.37 14.51
N LEU A 28 8.59 1.31 13.42
CA LEU A 28 8.32 2.04 12.18
C LEU A 28 7.67 1.11 11.16
N VAL A 29 6.58 1.56 10.54
CA VAL A 29 5.96 0.91 9.38
C VAL A 29 6.18 1.79 8.15
N LEU A 30 6.79 1.21 7.13
CA LEU A 30 6.95 1.77 5.79
C LEU A 30 5.93 1.10 4.86
N ALA A 31 4.86 1.82 4.51
CA ALA A 31 3.74 1.27 3.75
C ALA A 31 3.86 1.57 2.23
N GLY A 32 5.04 1.32 1.67
CA GLY A 32 5.33 1.33 0.25
C GLY A 32 5.65 2.69 -0.36
N ASP A 33 6.14 2.67 -1.61
CA ASP A 33 6.56 3.81 -2.42
C ASP A 33 7.62 4.66 -1.69
N ILE A 34 8.64 3.98 -1.15
CA ILE A 34 9.76 4.63 -0.47
C ILE A 34 10.72 5.21 -1.50
N GLY A 35 11.03 4.44 -2.55
CA GLY A 35 11.85 4.93 -3.64
C GLY A 35 11.88 4.02 -4.86
N SER A 36 12.15 4.62 -6.02
CA SER A 36 12.04 4.02 -7.34
C SER A 36 13.28 4.28 -8.18
N TYR A 37 13.57 3.39 -9.14
CA TYR A 37 14.63 3.58 -10.15
C TYR A 37 14.06 3.90 -11.55
N GLN A 38 12.86 4.46 -11.60
CA GLN A 38 12.31 4.97 -12.85
C GLN A 38 13.23 5.98 -13.55
N GLY A 39 12.99 6.24 -14.82
CA GLY A 39 13.79 7.20 -15.59
C GLY A 39 13.82 8.58 -14.92
N GLY A 40 15.03 9.11 -14.68
CA GLY A 40 15.23 10.39 -14.00
C GLY A 40 15.26 10.32 -12.45
N SER A 41 15.26 9.11 -11.88
CA SER A 41 15.34 8.92 -10.44
C SER A 41 16.59 9.57 -9.82
N ALA A 42 16.39 10.38 -8.79
CA ALA A 42 17.48 10.94 -8.00
C ALA A 42 18.29 9.86 -7.26
N LEU A 43 17.67 8.71 -6.92
CA LEU A 43 18.38 7.58 -6.28
C LEU A 43 19.41 6.99 -7.22
N SER A 44 19.10 6.89 -8.53
CA SER A 44 20.06 6.45 -9.54
C SER A 44 21.21 7.45 -9.70
N ALA A 45 20.91 8.73 -9.65
CA ALA A 45 21.93 9.80 -9.76
C ALA A 45 22.85 9.87 -8.53
N LEU A 46 22.38 9.38 -7.37
CA LEU A 46 23.13 9.33 -6.11
C LEU A 46 23.82 7.97 -5.87
N ASP A 47 23.75 7.04 -6.84
CA ASP A 47 24.22 5.67 -6.69
C ASP A 47 23.67 4.96 -5.44
N ASP A 48 22.41 5.26 -5.04
CA ASP A 48 21.73 4.60 -3.94
C ASP A 48 21.19 3.25 -4.41
N PRO A 49 21.76 2.10 -3.98
CA PRO A 49 21.33 0.78 -4.46
C PRO A 49 20.14 0.21 -3.69
N ASP A 50 19.68 0.92 -2.64
CA ASP A 50 18.83 0.39 -1.57
C ASP A 50 17.39 0.90 -1.64
N PHE A 51 16.91 1.43 -2.76
CA PHE A 51 15.58 2.05 -2.90
C PHE A 51 15.34 3.17 -1.88
N GLY A 52 16.40 3.81 -1.37
CA GLY A 52 16.33 4.77 -0.28
C GLY A 52 16.07 4.16 1.11
N LEU A 53 15.84 2.86 1.20
CA LEU A 53 15.56 2.13 2.45
C LEU A 53 16.73 2.19 3.44
N GLY A 54 17.95 2.41 2.96
CA GLY A 54 19.13 2.56 3.80
C GLY A 54 19.03 3.64 4.88
N ARG A 55 18.16 4.66 4.66
CA ARG A 55 17.88 5.75 5.63
C ARG A 55 17.12 5.28 6.86
N PHE A 56 16.47 4.13 6.80
CA PHE A 56 15.62 3.56 7.85
C PHE A 56 16.23 2.29 8.47
N SER A 57 17.46 1.97 8.12
CA SER A 57 18.10 0.72 8.53
C SER A 57 18.42 0.70 10.02
N PRO A 58 17.89 -0.28 10.80
CA PRO A 58 18.33 -0.52 12.17
C PRO A 58 19.85 -0.78 12.29
N GLN A 59 20.44 -1.42 11.27
CA GLN A 59 21.89 -1.68 11.24
C GLN A 59 22.71 -0.40 11.02
N ARG A 60 22.07 0.69 10.55
CA ARG A 60 22.67 2.00 10.36
C ARG A 60 22.23 3.02 11.42
N GLY A 61 21.56 2.57 12.48
CA GLY A 61 21.21 3.40 13.65
C GLY A 61 19.76 3.81 13.75
N TRP A 62 18.84 3.29 12.93
CA TRP A 62 17.41 3.50 13.20
C TRP A 62 17.03 2.82 14.54
N PRO A 63 16.39 3.54 15.51
CA PRO A 63 16.32 3.07 16.89
C PRO A 63 15.28 1.99 17.17
N THR A 64 14.35 1.74 16.24
CA THR A 64 13.25 0.78 16.43
C THR A 64 13.24 -0.28 15.33
N PRO A 65 12.57 -1.42 15.50
CA PRO A 65 12.26 -2.32 14.40
C PRO A 65 11.57 -1.56 13.26
N VAL A 66 11.87 -1.96 12.02
CA VAL A 66 11.28 -1.38 10.82
C VAL A 66 10.61 -2.47 10.01
N LEU A 67 9.31 -2.32 9.76
CA LEU A 67 8.50 -3.19 8.91
C LEU A 67 8.32 -2.51 7.55
N PHE A 68 8.46 -3.26 6.47
CA PHE A 68 8.30 -2.72 5.12
C PHE A 68 7.38 -3.60 4.27
N VAL A 69 6.37 -2.98 3.71
CA VAL A 69 5.56 -3.50 2.60
C VAL A 69 5.92 -2.70 1.36
N PRO A 70 6.31 -3.32 0.23
CA PRO A 70 6.60 -2.57 -0.98
C PRO A 70 5.33 -1.94 -1.58
N GLY A 71 5.49 -0.82 -2.27
CA GLY A 71 4.46 -0.22 -3.10
C GLY A 71 4.63 -0.64 -4.57
N ASN A 72 4.00 0.10 -5.47
CA ASN A 72 4.10 -0.19 -6.90
C ASN A 72 5.36 0.45 -7.51
N HIS A 73 5.82 1.58 -6.99
CA HIS A 73 6.95 2.30 -7.55
C HIS A 73 8.30 1.62 -7.29
N GLU A 74 8.41 0.75 -6.29
CA GLU A 74 9.60 -0.07 -6.11
C GLU A 74 9.88 -1.02 -7.28
N TYR A 75 8.90 -1.28 -8.14
CA TYR A 75 9.02 -2.18 -9.30
C TYR A 75 9.23 -1.43 -10.63
N ASP A 76 9.17 -0.10 -10.65
CA ASP A 76 9.29 0.71 -11.85
C ASP A 76 10.62 0.50 -12.57
N GLY A 77 10.55 0.33 -13.89
CA GLY A 77 11.73 0.15 -14.75
C GLY A 77 12.43 -1.21 -14.62
N MET A 78 11.84 -2.16 -13.91
CA MET A 78 12.43 -3.47 -13.64
C MET A 78 11.48 -4.62 -14.01
N ASP A 79 12.06 -5.84 -14.12
CA ASP A 79 11.25 -7.04 -14.10
C ASP A 79 10.71 -7.27 -12.69
N PHE A 80 9.40 -7.53 -12.57
CA PHE A 80 8.69 -7.66 -11.29
C PHE A 80 9.29 -8.71 -10.37
N ASP A 81 9.57 -9.90 -10.91
CA ASP A 81 10.07 -11.01 -10.10
C ASP A 81 11.52 -10.74 -9.63
N ALA A 82 12.35 -10.14 -10.49
CA ALA A 82 13.72 -9.74 -10.15
C ALA A 82 13.73 -8.59 -9.11
N ALA A 83 12.87 -7.59 -9.27
CA ALA A 83 12.73 -6.49 -8.30
C ALA A 83 12.27 -7.01 -6.93
N HIS A 84 11.33 -7.96 -6.90
CA HIS A 84 10.84 -8.57 -5.67
C HIS A 84 11.96 -9.28 -4.88
N VAL A 85 12.79 -10.06 -5.56
CA VAL A 85 13.95 -10.72 -4.95
C VAL A 85 14.94 -9.70 -4.42
N ARG A 86 15.29 -8.68 -5.24
CA ARG A 86 16.21 -7.61 -4.86
C ARG A 86 15.74 -6.83 -3.64
N LEU A 87 14.45 -6.49 -3.56
CA LEU A 87 13.86 -5.79 -2.41
C LEU A 87 13.97 -6.62 -1.13
N ARG A 88 13.64 -7.92 -1.21
CA ARG A 88 13.72 -8.82 -0.07
C ARG A 88 15.17 -8.97 0.44
N GLU A 89 16.13 -9.13 -0.45
CA GLU A 89 17.56 -9.19 -0.13
C GLU A 89 18.06 -7.86 0.47
N THR A 90 17.60 -6.72 -0.07
CA THR A 90 17.92 -5.39 0.46
C THR A 90 17.38 -5.24 1.89
N CYS A 91 16.14 -5.63 2.15
CA CYS A 91 15.58 -5.62 3.51
C CYS A 91 16.41 -6.46 4.47
N ALA A 92 16.76 -7.71 4.10
CA ALA A 92 17.56 -8.59 4.92
C ALA A 92 18.93 -7.97 5.26
N ARG A 93 19.62 -7.39 4.28
CA ARG A 93 20.91 -6.72 4.44
C ARG A 93 20.83 -5.47 5.32
N LEU A 94 19.71 -4.75 5.30
CA LEU A 94 19.50 -3.54 6.09
C LEU A 94 18.91 -3.79 7.49
N GLY A 95 18.55 -5.04 7.82
CA GLY A 95 17.86 -5.38 9.06
C GLY A 95 16.41 -4.89 9.10
N ILE A 96 15.81 -4.63 7.94
CA ILE A 96 14.40 -4.27 7.78
C ILE A 96 13.58 -5.55 7.65
N ILE A 97 12.46 -5.62 8.33
CA ILE A 97 11.57 -6.78 8.30
C ILE A 97 10.66 -6.65 7.07
N TRP A 98 10.88 -7.56 6.14
CA TRP A 98 10.04 -7.72 4.96
C TRP A 98 8.65 -8.24 5.34
N LEU A 99 7.60 -7.58 4.84
CA LEU A 99 6.22 -7.91 5.23
C LEU A 99 5.28 -8.13 4.02
N GLU A 100 5.81 -8.47 2.84
CA GLU A 100 4.98 -8.78 1.67
C GLU A 100 4.51 -10.24 1.70
N ARG A 101 3.22 -10.45 1.95
CA ARG A 101 2.55 -11.73 2.24
C ARG A 101 3.25 -12.49 3.36
N GLU A 102 3.53 -11.77 4.42
CA GLU A 102 4.17 -12.28 5.63
C GLU A 102 3.39 -11.85 6.88
N VAL A 103 3.52 -12.64 7.93
CA VAL A 103 2.94 -12.38 9.24
C VAL A 103 4.05 -12.28 10.27
N LEU A 104 4.00 -11.26 11.10
CA LEU A 104 4.91 -11.08 12.23
C LEU A 104 4.12 -10.83 13.50
N THR A 105 4.50 -11.47 14.60
CA THR A 105 4.03 -11.06 15.93
C THR A 105 5.15 -10.32 16.66
N LEU A 106 4.89 -9.08 17.03
CA LEU A 106 5.80 -8.22 17.76
C LEU A 106 5.11 -7.68 19.01
N GLN A 107 5.65 -7.98 20.21
CA GLN A 107 5.08 -7.55 21.50
C GLN A 107 3.58 -7.87 21.65
N GLY A 108 3.14 -9.04 21.18
CA GLY A 108 1.74 -9.48 21.25
C GLY A 108 0.82 -8.91 20.16
N VAL A 109 1.30 -8.01 19.32
CA VAL A 109 0.56 -7.47 18.17
C VAL A 109 0.91 -8.28 16.92
N ARG A 110 -0.09 -8.80 16.21
CA ARG A 110 0.06 -9.46 14.93
C ARG A 110 0.06 -8.43 13.79
N PHE A 111 1.13 -8.37 13.03
CA PHE A 111 1.22 -7.62 11.78
C PHE A 111 1.01 -8.56 10.61
N VAL A 112 0.12 -8.19 9.70
CA VAL A 112 -0.20 -8.92 8.47
C VAL A 112 0.00 -7.97 7.31
N GLY A 113 0.98 -8.23 6.44
CA GLY A 113 1.34 -7.26 5.41
C GLY A 113 1.33 -7.83 4.00
N THR A 114 0.92 -6.99 3.04
CA THR A 114 1.01 -7.24 1.60
C THR A 114 0.87 -5.93 0.83
N THR A 115 1.51 -5.81 -0.34
CA THR A 115 1.28 -4.69 -1.27
C THR A 115 -0.22 -4.54 -1.61
N LEU A 116 -0.96 -5.64 -1.61
CA LEU A 116 -2.37 -5.80 -1.93
C LEU A 116 -2.67 -5.63 -3.43
N TRP A 117 -2.03 -4.65 -4.08
CA TRP A 117 -2.35 -4.25 -5.46
C TRP A 117 -3.84 -3.90 -5.60
N THR A 118 -4.38 -3.86 -6.82
CA THR A 118 -5.81 -3.62 -7.05
C THR A 118 -6.39 -4.59 -8.06
N ASP A 119 -7.61 -5.06 -7.79
CA ASP A 119 -8.37 -5.92 -8.69
C ASP A 119 -9.19 -5.15 -9.74
N PHE A 120 -9.22 -3.81 -9.63
CA PHE A 120 -10.00 -2.90 -10.48
C PHE A 120 -11.52 -3.09 -10.42
N ASP A 121 -12.02 -3.78 -9.39
CA ASP A 121 -13.44 -4.08 -9.21
C ASP A 121 -14.15 -3.16 -8.22
N ALA A 122 -13.42 -2.24 -7.56
CA ALA A 122 -13.95 -1.43 -6.46
C ALA A 122 -15.21 -0.60 -6.82
N LEU A 123 -15.39 -0.23 -8.08
CA LEU A 123 -16.55 0.53 -8.55
C LEU A 123 -17.66 -0.35 -9.16
N GLY A 124 -17.50 -1.66 -9.16
CA GLY A 124 -18.49 -2.62 -9.64
C GLY A 124 -19.26 -3.27 -8.50
N PRO A 125 -20.48 -3.80 -8.74
CA PRO A 125 -21.12 -4.69 -7.79
C PRO A 125 -20.24 -5.94 -7.59
N LEU A 126 -20.05 -6.35 -6.34
CA LEU A 126 -19.29 -7.55 -6.00
C LEU A 126 -19.98 -8.77 -6.59
N ALA A 127 -19.35 -9.44 -7.53
CA ALA A 127 -19.92 -10.63 -8.17
C ALA A 127 -20.17 -11.72 -7.12
N GLY A 128 -21.44 -12.20 -7.01
CA GLY A 128 -21.81 -13.36 -6.20
C GLY A 128 -22.02 -13.11 -4.71
N GLN A 129 -21.89 -11.87 -4.21
CA GLN A 129 -22.33 -11.54 -2.85
C GLN A 129 -23.76 -10.97 -2.87
N PRO A 130 -24.61 -11.31 -1.88
CA PRO A 130 -25.85 -10.58 -1.70
C PRO A 130 -25.49 -9.11 -1.48
N LEU A 131 -26.20 -8.22 -2.20
CA LEU A 131 -26.05 -6.77 -2.00
C LEU A 131 -26.27 -6.52 -0.50
N PRO A 132 -25.34 -5.82 0.20
CA PRO A 132 -25.59 -5.39 1.55
C PRO A 132 -26.89 -4.58 1.59
N GLU A 133 -27.68 -4.69 2.67
CA GLU A 133 -28.98 -3.99 2.84
C GLU A 133 -28.89 -2.47 2.61
N ALA A 134 -27.70 -1.90 2.72
CA ALA A 134 -27.36 -0.59 2.14
C ALA A 134 -26.17 -0.81 1.20
N PRO A 135 -26.32 -0.57 -0.11
CA PRO A 135 -25.19 -0.56 -1.02
C PRO A 135 -24.15 0.41 -0.44
N PRO A 136 -22.85 0.05 -0.47
CA PRO A 136 -21.83 1.03 -0.14
C PRO A 136 -22.16 2.29 -0.95
N ALA A 137 -22.11 3.48 -0.32
CA ALA A 137 -22.61 4.75 -0.88
C ALA A 137 -22.09 5.06 -2.30
N HIS A 138 -21.28 4.19 -2.85
CA HIS A 138 -20.53 4.30 -4.10
C HIS A 138 -20.68 3.12 -5.06
N ALA A 139 -21.53 2.12 -4.78
CA ALA A 139 -21.77 1.03 -5.72
C ALA A 139 -22.40 1.57 -7.00
N VAL A 140 -21.78 1.24 -8.15
CA VAL A 140 -22.35 1.61 -9.46
C VAL A 140 -23.60 0.75 -9.71
N PRO A 141 -24.81 1.32 -9.83
CA PRO A 141 -26.00 0.53 -10.15
C PRO A 141 -25.84 -0.16 -11.50
N GLY A 142 -26.23 -1.43 -11.63
CA GLY A 142 -26.32 -2.03 -12.95
C GLY A 142 -25.87 -3.49 -13.14
N GLY A 143 -25.59 -4.25 -12.09
CA GLY A 143 -25.29 -5.67 -12.19
C GLY A 143 -23.95 -6.02 -12.86
N TYR A 144 -23.76 -7.30 -13.23
CA TYR A 144 -22.52 -7.85 -13.79
C TYR A 144 -21.99 -7.12 -15.04
N THR A 145 -22.90 -6.71 -15.94
CA THR A 145 -22.50 -5.94 -17.15
C THR A 145 -21.91 -4.57 -16.80
N ALA A 146 -22.46 -3.89 -15.79
CA ALA A 146 -21.92 -2.60 -15.33
C ALA A 146 -20.56 -2.78 -14.68
N GLN A 147 -20.38 -3.85 -13.89
CA GLN A 147 -19.08 -4.20 -13.29
C GLN A 147 -18.01 -4.42 -14.37
N LEU A 148 -18.30 -5.23 -15.39
CA LEU A 148 -17.36 -5.46 -16.50
C LEU A 148 -17.02 -4.17 -17.24
N LYS A 149 -18.00 -3.31 -17.48
CA LYS A 149 -17.78 -1.99 -18.12
C LYS A 149 -16.92 -1.08 -17.22
N ALA A 150 -17.17 -1.06 -15.92
CA ALA A 150 -16.37 -0.28 -14.98
C ALA A 150 -14.92 -0.78 -14.94
N ARG A 151 -14.71 -2.11 -14.84
CA ARG A 151 -13.37 -2.72 -14.90
C ARG A 151 -12.65 -2.40 -16.22
N THR A 152 -13.32 -2.51 -17.36
CA THR A 152 -12.73 -2.19 -18.67
C THR A 152 -12.24 -0.73 -18.72
N LYS A 153 -13.01 0.22 -18.17
CA LYS A 153 -12.60 1.62 -18.07
C LYS A 153 -11.43 1.81 -17.11
N ALA A 154 -11.44 1.11 -15.95
CA ALA A 154 -10.35 1.14 -15.00
C ALA A 154 -9.05 0.57 -15.60
N PHE A 155 -9.12 -0.55 -16.32
CA PHE A 155 -8.00 -1.14 -17.06
C PHE A 155 -7.42 -0.17 -18.10
N SER A 156 -8.27 0.49 -18.86
CA SER A 156 -7.82 1.46 -19.87
C SER A 156 -7.10 2.64 -19.23
N ALA A 157 -7.62 3.16 -18.11
CA ALA A 157 -6.98 4.23 -17.36
C ALA A 157 -5.64 3.78 -16.79
N ALA A 158 -5.59 2.61 -16.11
CA ALA A 158 -4.39 2.08 -15.50
C ALA A 158 -3.30 1.77 -16.55
N ASN A 159 -3.65 1.13 -17.65
CA ASN A 159 -2.69 0.74 -18.69
C ASN A 159 -1.99 1.95 -19.33
N TYR A 160 -2.62 3.13 -19.33
CA TYR A 160 -1.97 4.35 -19.78
C TYR A 160 -0.76 4.72 -18.90
N TYR A 161 -0.90 4.54 -17.59
CA TYR A 161 0.19 4.80 -16.61
C TYR A 161 1.17 3.64 -16.55
N LEU A 162 0.69 2.40 -16.46
CA LEU A 162 1.52 1.20 -16.34
C LEU A 162 2.51 1.02 -17.50
N ARG A 163 2.15 1.46 -18.73
CA ARG A 163 3.11 1.48 -19.84
C ARG A 163 4.26 2.45 -19.64
N LYS A 164 4.08 3.50 -18.81
CA LYS A 164 5.11 4.51 -18.55
C LYS A 164 6.03 4.11 -17.41
N THR A 165 5.59 3.23 -16.51
CA THR A 165 6.42 2.74 -15.41
C THR A 165 7.56 1.85 -15.90
N GLY A 166 7.42 1.22 -17.06
CA GLY A 166 8.42 0.34 -17.62
C GLY A 166 8.58 -0.99 -16.89
N THR A 167 7.68 -1.31 -15.97
CA THR A 167 7.67 -2.60 -15.28
C THR A 167 7.34 -3.71 -16.28
N THR A 168 8.13 -4.79 -16.23
CA THR A 168 7.92 -6.00 -17.07
C THR A 168 7.77 -7.22 -16.17
N ARG A 169 7.25 -8.30 -16.72
CA ARG A 169 7.34 -9.63 -16.13
C ARG A 169 7.59 -10.63 -17.23
N GLN A 170 8.70 -11.39 -17.11
CA GLN A 170 9.14 -12.35 -18.13
C GLN A 170 9.33 -11.71 -19.53
N GLY A 171 9.76 -10.45 -19.57
CA GLY A 171 9.99 -9.68 -20.79
C GLY A 171 8.76 -8.98 -21.39
N GLU A 172 7.56 -9.25 -20.87
CA GLU A 172 6.33 -8.60 -21.33
C GLU A 172 5.95 -7.43 -20.41
N PRO A 173 5.32 -6.35 -20.94
CA PRO A 173 4.82 -5.25 -20.11
C PRO A 173 3.83 -5.73 -19.04
N TRP A 174 4.05 -5.33 -17.80
CA TRP A 174 3.19 -5.68 -16.68
C TRP A 174 2.02 -4.70 -16.57
N LEU A 175 0.86 -5.11 -17.11
CA LEU A 175 -0.31 -4.27 -17.29
C LEU A 175 -1.46 -4.66 -16.36
N ALA A 176 -2.58 -3.95 -16.44
CA ALA A 176 -3.70 -4.08 -15.51
C ALA A 176 -4.22 -5.52 -15.32
N ALA A 177 -4.17 -6.36 -16.37
CA ALA A 177 -4.59 -7.75 -16.26
C ALA A 177 -3.68 -8.53 -15.30
N GLN A 178 -2.36 -8.40 -15.46
CA GLN A 178 -1.35 -9.05 -14.61
C GLN A 178 -1.33 -8.45 -13.19
N VAL A 179 -1.50 -7.12 -13.07
CA VAL A 179 -1.67 -6.46 -11.76
C VAL A 179 -2.88 -7.06 -11.03
N ARG A 180 -4.00 -7.26 -11.72
CA ARG A 180 -5.20 -7.89 -11.13
C ARG A 180 -4.94 -9.32 -10.66
N GLU A 181 -4.24 -10.13 -11.45
CA GLU A 181 -3.88 -11.50 -11.03
C GLU A 181 -3.09 -11.48 -9.72
N GLN A 182 -2.10 -10.60 -9.61
CA GLN A 182 -1.31 -10.41 -8.40
C GLN A 182 -2.18 -9.92 -7.23
N ALA A 183 -3.10 -8.99 -7.47
CA ALA A 183 -4.03 -8.50 -6.45
C ALA A 183 -4.91 -9.61 -5.89
N LEU A 184 -5.46 -10.46 -6.75
CA LEU A 184 -6.29 -11.58 -6.31
C LEU A 184 -5.52 -12.59 -5.45
N LEU A 185 -4.24 -12.86 -5.77
CA LEU A 185 -3.37 -13.67 -4.93
C LEU A 185 -3.16 -13.04 -3.55
N CYS A 186 -2.91 -11.72 -3.51
CA CYS A 186 -2.74 -10.99 -2.25
C CYS A 186 -4.04 -11.00 -1.42
N GLN A 187 -5.19 -10.76 -2.04
CA GLN A 187 -6.49 -10.74 -1.37
C GLN A 187 -6.87 -12.11 -0.81
N GLN A 188 -6.65 -13.17 -1.59
CA GLN A 188 -6.89 -14.54 -1.12
C GLN A 188 -6.03 -14.84 0.11
N TRP A 189 -4.71 -14.63 0.00
CA TRP A 189 -3.77 -14.83 1.10
C TRP A 189 -4.15 -14.02 2.35
N LEU A 190 -4.51 -12.75 2.16
CA LEU A 190 -4.92 -11.87 3.25
C LEU A 190 -6.19 -12.37 3.95
N SER A 191 -7.20 -12.77 3.19
CA SER A 191 -8.45 -13.32 3.72
C SER A 191 -8.22 -14.61 4.53
N GLU A 192 -7.43 -15.54 4.01
CA GLU A 192 -7.06 -16.78 4.69
C GLU A 192 -6.27 -16.51 5.97
N THR A 193 -5.34 -15.57 5.92
CA THR A 193 -4.50 -15.18 7.06
C THR A 193 -5.32 -14.52 8.16
N LEU A 194 -6.21 -13.60 7.82
CA LEU A 194 -7.07 -12.92 8.78
C LEU A 194 -8.08 -13.86 9.43
N ALA A 195 -8.54 -14.89 8.72
CA ALA A 195 -9.41 -15.92 9.29
C ALA A 195 -8.72 -16.78 10.36
N THR A 196 -7.38 -16.76 10.44
CA THR A 196 -6.64 -17.49 11.48
C THR A 196 -6.75 -16.75 12.83
N PRO A 197 -7.23 -17.39 13.89
CA PRO A 197 -7.35 -16.76 15.22
C PRO A 197 -6.02 -16.22 15.75
N HIS A 198 -6.09 -15.12 16.50
CA HIS A 198 -4.96 -14.53 17.21
C HIS A 198 -5.45 -13.89 18.51
N ASP A 199 -4.75 -14.14 19.62
CA ASP A 199 -5.16 -13.67 20.95
C ASP A 199 -4.75 -12.22 21.25
N GLY A 200 -4.30 -11.46 20.27
CA GLY A 200 -3.89 -10.07 20.40
C GLY A 200 -4.46 -9.17 19.32
N PRO A 201 -4.12 -7.88 19.37
CA PRO A 201 -4.48 -6.97 18.29
C PRO A 201 -3.87 -7.38 16.96
N THR A 202 -4.62 -7.18 15.89
CA THR A 202 -4.15 -7.38 14.51
C THR A 202 -4.03 -6.03 13.81
N VAL A 203 -2.87 -5.79 13.22
CA VAL A 203 -2.56 -4.64 12.36
C VAL A 203 -2.34 -5.15 10.95
N VAL A 204 -3.15 -4.69 10.01
CA VAL A 204 -2.93 -4.95 8.58
C VAL A 204 -2.12 -3.80 7.99
N VAL A 205 -1.12 -4.12 7.19
CA VAL A 205 -0.31 -3.14 6.47
C VAL A 205 -0.40 -3.44 4.98
N THR A 206 -0.94 -2.49 4.21
CA THR A 206 -0.97 -2.60 2.75
C THR A 206 -0.39 -1.36 2.11
N HIS A 207 -0.01 -1.43 0.83
CA HIS A 207 0.27 -0.20 0.10
C HIS A 207 -1.02 0.35 -0.52
N PHE A 208 -1.73 -0.46 -1.28
CA PHE A 208 -3.02 -0.05 -1.85
C PHE A 208 -4.12 0.04 -0.78
N ALA A 209 -5.05 0.99 -0.97
CA ALA A 209 -6.14 1.20 -0.02
C ALA A 209 -7.13 0.03 -0.01
N PRO A 210 -7.61 -0.40 1.18
CA PRO A 210 -8.55 -1.52 1.30
C PRO A 210 -9.98 -1.15 0.89
N SER A 211 -10.33 0.14 0.91
CA SER A 211 -11.72 0.62 0.77
C SER A 211 -11.79 1.89 -0.05
N LEU A 212 -12.90 2.07 -0.76
CA LEU A 212 -13.26 3.33 -1.42
C LEU A 212 -13.45 4.51 -0.45
N ARG A 213 -13.57 4.24 0.86
CA ARG A 213 -13.62 5.28 1.90
C ARG A 213 -12.31 6.05 2.03
N SER A 214 -11.20 5.47 1.58
CA SER A 214 -9.90 6.12 1.49
C SER A 214 -9.72 6.96 0.22
N ALA A 215 -10.66 6.90 -0.73
CA ALA A 215 -10.54 7.62 -2.00
C ALA A 215 -10.37 9.12 -1.77
N ASP A 216 -9.46 9.74 -2.52
CA ASP A 216 -9.19 11.17 -2.41
C ASP A 216 -10.41 11.98 -2.87
N PRO A 217 -11.01 12.79 -1.99
CA PRO A 217 -12.21 13.56 -2.31
C PRO A 217 -11.99 14.61 -3.40
N ARG A 218 -10.74 15.01 -3.67
CA ARG A 218 -10.41 15.97 -4.73
C ARG A 218 -10.78 15.45 -6.12
N TYR A 219 -10.74 14.15 -6.34
CA TYR A 219 -10.98 13.51 -7.63
C TYR A 219 -12.34 12.83 -7.75
N GLY A 220 -13.03 12.59 -6.62
CA GLY A 220 -14.27 11.83 -6.58
C GLY A 220 -14.08 10.36 -7.01
N LEU A 221 -15.21 9.69 -7.30
CA LEU A 221 -15.19 8.30 -7.75
C LEU A 221 -15.26 8.23 -9.27
N VAL A 222 -14.11 8.13 -9.88
CA VAL A 222 -13.94 8.01 -11.34
C VAL A 222 -13.38 6.61 -11.68
N PRO A 223 -13.43 6.14 -12.94
CA PRO A 223 -12.91 4.83 -13.29
C PRO A 223 -11.48 4.55 -12.81
N GLY A 224 -10.63 5.60 -12.80
CA GLY A 224 -9.26 5.51 -12.27
C GLY A 224 -9.19 5.19 -10.78
N THR A 225 -10.20 5.55 -9.97
CA THR A 225 -10.23 5.28 -8.53
C THR A 225 -10.10 3.79 -8.21
N ALA A 226 -10.65 2.92 -9.07
CA ALA A 226 -10.48 1.47 -8.94
C ALA A 226 -9.04 0.98 -9.21
N GLY A 227 -8.16 1.85 -9.70
CA GLY A 227 -6.71 1.59 -9.80
C GLY A 227 -5.95 1.93 -8.52
N PHE A 228 -6.60 2.53 -7.53
CA PHE A 228 -5.99 2.99 -6.28
C PHE A 228 -6.61 2.34 -5.04
N CYS A 229 -7.89 1.98 -5.11
CA CYS A 229 -8.66 1.42 -4.00
C CYS A 229 -9.22 0.04 -4.35
N ASN A 230 -9.32 -0.80 -3.34
CA ASN A 230 -10.09 -2.03 -3.36
C ASN A 230 -11.46 -1.82 -2.68
N ALA A 231 -12.30 -2.85 -2.64
CA ALA A 231 -13.58 -2.86 -1.92
C ALA A 231 -13.60 -4.04 -0.94
N LEU A 232 -12.68 -4.01 0.03
CA LEU A 232 -12.46 -5.09 1.01
C LEU A 232 -13.04 -4.74 2.39
N ASP A 233 -14.09 -3.91 2.43
CA ASP A 233 -14.75 -3.49 3.68
C ASP A 233 -15.16 -4.68 4.56
N ALA A 234 -15.46 -5.84 3.98
CA ALA A 234 -15.80 -7.07 4.70
C ALA A 234 -14.62 -7.66 5.51
N LEU A 235 -13.38 -7.32 5.18
CA LEU A 235 -12.20 -7.77 5.92
C LEU A 235 -11.84 -6.84 7.09
N LEU A 236 -12.27 -5.58 7.07
CA LEU A 236 -11.93 -4.59 8.09
C LEU A 236 -12.26 -5.05 9.52
N PRO A 237 -13.42 -5.70 9.81
CA PRO A 237 -13.73 -6.17 11.17
C PRO A 237 -12.74 -7.15 11.77
N GLN A 238 -11.85 -7.74 10.96
CA GLN A 238 -10.87 -8.73 11.39
C GLN A 238 -9.55 -8.11 11.86
N ALA A 239 -9.45 -6.77 11.82
CA ALA A 239 -8.28 -6.02 12.27
C ALA A 239 -8.69 -4.83 13.15
N GLN A 240 -7.87 -4.47 14.12
CA GLN A 240 -8.04 -3.26 14.93
C GLN A 240 -7.53 -2.02 14.19
N LEU A 241 -6.49 -2.20 13.38
CA LEU A 241 -5.84 -1.11 12.64
C LEU A 241 -5.46 -1.59 11.24
N TRP A 242 -5.70 -0.73 10.24
CA TRP A 242 -5.25 -0.92 8.87
C TRP A 242 -4.45 0.29 8.40
N LEU A 243 -3.19 0.06 8.07
CA LEU A 243 -2.25 1.08 7.60
C LEU A 243 -2.07 0.94 6.09
N HIS A 244 -2.11 2.07 5.36
CA HIS A 244 -1.89 2.03 3.91
C HIS A 244 -1.24 3.32 3.37
N GLY A 245 -0.94 3.33 2.06
CA GLY A 245 -0.40 4.44 1.30
C GLY A 245 -1.14 4.67 -0.01
N HIS A 246 -0.40 4.91 -1.08
CA HIS A 246 -0.74 4.94 -2.50
C HIS A 246 -1.57 6.15 -2.98
N LEU A 247 -2.49 6.66 -2.19
CA LEU A 247 -3.42 7.72 -2.63
C LEU A 247 -2.85 9.14 -2.51
N HIS A 248 -1.68 9.32 -1.88
CA HIS A 248 -1.10 10.63 -1.55
C HIS A 248 -2.10 11.58 -0.86
N CYS A 249 -3.09 10.99 -0.20
CA CYS A 249 -4.11 11.71 0.57
C CYS A 249 -4.17 11.09 1.97
N PRO A 250 -3.81 11.85 3.03
CA PRO A 250 -3.93 11.35 4.39
C PRO A 250 -5.35 10.96 4.72
N SER A 251 -5.53 9.81 5.32
CA SER A 251 -6.82 9.33 5.82
C SER A 251 -6.70 8.83 7.25
N ASP A 252 -7.75 9.03 8.03
CA ASP A 252 -7.90 8.52 9.40
C ASP A 252 -9.38 8.40 9.69
N TYR A 253 -9.91 7.19 9.64
CA TYR A 253 -11.33 6.92 9.90
C TYR A 253 -11.52 5.55 10.55
N VAL A 254 -12.67 5.36 11.19
CA VAL A 254 -13.07 4.07 11.75
C VAL A 254 -14.25 3.52 10.94
N HIS A 255 -14.15 2.26 10.53
CA HIS A 255 -15.25 1.53 9.90
C HIS A 255 -15.29 0.09 10.42
N ALA A 256 -16.48 -0.34 10.83
CA ALA A 256 -16.73 -1.68 11.36
C ALA A 256 -15.73 -2.11 12.46
N GLY A 257 -15.35 -1.19 13.34
CA GLY A 257 -14.40 -1.42 14.44
C GLY A 257 -12.92 -1.32 14.06
N CYS A 258 -12.57 -1.26 12.79
CA CYS A 258 -11.20 -1.07 12.31
C CYS A 258 -10.91 0.41 12.09
N ARG A 259 -9.79 0.91 12.63
CA ARG A 259 -9.25 2.23 12.27
C ARG A 259 -8.37 2.11 11.03
N VAL A 260 -8.66 2.87 10.00
CA VAL A 260 -7.92 2.86 8.72
C VAL A 260 -7.15 4.17 8.59
N VAL A 261 -5.84 4.08 8.36
CA VAL A 261 -4.95 5.24 8.42
C VAL A 261 -3.94 5.25 7.28
N ALA A 262 -3.68 6.43 6.73
CA ALA A 262 -2.61 6.71 5.77
C ALA A 262 -1.90 8.03 6.12
N ASN A 263 -0.56 8.04 6.03
CA ASN A 263 0.30 9.21 6.24
C ASN A 263 1.32 9.34 5.10
N PRO A 264 0.87 9.64 3.87
CA PRO A 264 1.72 9.74 2.70
C PRO A 264 2.43 11.09 2.63
N LEU A 265 3.70 11.10 2.17
CA LEU A 265 4.41 12.34 1.82
C LEU A 265 3.94 12.89 0.47
N GLY A 266 3.93 12.05 -0.56
CA GLY A 266 3.53 12.44 -1.91
C GLY A 266 4.52 13.37 -2.62
N TYR A 267 4.05 13.96 -3.73
CA TYR A 267 4.87 14.83 -4.58
C TYR A 267 4.76 16.31 -4.20
N ALA A 268 5.90 16.94 -3.92
CA ALA A 268 5.97 18.39 -3.66
C ALA A 268 5.39 19.22 -4.81
N SER A 269 5.64 18.81 -6.05
CA SER A 269 5.17 19.49 -7.26
C SER A 269 3.63 19.50 -7.39
N LYS A 270 2.93 18.60 -6.69
CA LYS A 270 1.46 18.53 -6.66
C LYS A 270 0.84 19.12 -5.38
N GLY A 271 1.66 19.66 -4.47
CA GLY A 271 1.21 20.22 -3.20
C GLY A 271 0.65 19.18 -2.22
N GLU A 272 1.06 17.90 -2.34
CA GLU A 272 0.52 16.79 -1.56
C GLU A 272 1.09 16.75 -0.13
N GLN A 273 2.24 17.41 0.12
CA GLN A 273 3.02 17.30 1.35
C GLN A 273 2.45 18.08 2.55
N ALA A 274 1.49 18.96 2.32
CA ALA A 274 1.03 19.90 3.35
C ALA A 274 0.44 19.25 4.61
N ARG A 275 -0.04 18.03 4.53
CA ARG A 275 -0.66 17.28 5.63
C ARG A 275 0.19 16.12 6.15
N PHE A 276 1.36 15.90 5.56
CA PHE A 276 2.28 14.87 6.01
C PHE A 276 2.88 15.20 7.37
N ALA A 277 2.96 14.21 8.25
CA ALA A 277 3.54 14.37 9.57
C ALA A 277 4.65 13.32 9.80
N PRO A 278 5.95 13.72 9.74
CA PRO A 278 7.07 12.76 9.73
C PRO A 278 7.21 11.97 11.03
N CYS A 279 6.79 12.52 12.15
CA CYS A 279 6.87 11.87 13.46
C CYS A 279 5.48 11.45 14.00
N TRP A 280 4.48 11.37 13.11
CA TRP A 280 3.15 10.96 13.54
C TRP A 280 3.09 9.49 13.93
N THR A 281 2.40 9.21 15.03
CA THR A 281 2.25 7.85 15.54
C THR A 281 0.78 7.49 15.74
N VAL A 282 0.47 6.22 15.56
CA VAL A 282 -0.84 5.64 15.88
C VAL A 282 -0.70 4.60 16.97
N ASP A 283 -1.61 4.62 17.94
CA ASP A 283 -1.66 3.64 19.01
C ASP A 283 -2.47 2.41 18.60
N VAL A 284 -1.90 1.23 18.85
CA VAL A 284 -2.64 -0.03 18.86
C VAL A 284 -2.88 -0.38 20.32
N ASN A 285 -4.12 -0.23 20.75
CA ASN A 285 -4.53 -0.64 22.10
C ASN A 285 -4.90 -2.12 22.10
N PRO A 286 -4.56 -2.88 23.15
CA PRO A 286 -4.97 -4.27 23.29
C PRO A 286 -6.48 -4.39 23.48
#